data_eaf53bbe302d4a138536399b65f64d07
#
_entry.id   eaf53bbe302d4a138536399b65f64d07
#
_cell.length_a   1.000
_cell.length_b   1.000
_cell.length_c   1.000
_cell.angle_alpha   90.00
_cell.angle_beta   90.00
_cell.angle_gamma   90.00
#
_symmetry.space_group_name_H-M   'P 1'
#
loop_
_entity.id
_entity.type
_entity.pdbx_description
1 polymer ?
#
loop_
_entity_poly.entity_id
_entity_poly.type
_entity_poly.pdbx_seq_one_letter_code
_entity_poly.pdbx_strand_id
1 'polypeptide(L)'
;EGVRRIKIFGRIDLQADAPVLVLDADADPVILDAVFPGAQIETLSLRPNAHVIQVEDRRMSHGTLLGNDMTRDAWVAVIRAEVLRDRAGAGGGVLVGATRKVIQRLFEDAGHDFAGMSNAAVSDVMLNTRLHGAHWTWFGRSLGENRYRTCSAVVVIGREELPLEAVEDDARALFGDTPGEDLTFVTSDAQD
;
A
#
# COMPACT_ATOMS: atom_id res chain seq x y z
N GLU A 1 -9.32 -33.79 -4.45
CA GLU A 1 -10.68 -33.19 -4.48
C GLU A 1 -10.53 -31.69 -4.29
N GLY A 2 -10.72 -30.93 -5.40
CA GLY A 2 -10.61 -29.48 -5.37
C GLY A 2 -11.87 -28.87 -4.74
N VAL A 3 -11.69 -28.00 -3.77
CA VAL A 3 -12.79 -27.21 -3.19
C VAL A 3 -13.32 -26.27 -4.29
N ARG A 4 -14.53 -26.53 -4.75
CA ARG A 4 -15.23 -25.59 -5.65
C ARG A 4 -15.70 -24.40 -4.83
N ARG A 5 -15.16 -23.21 -5.11
CA ARG A 5 -15.64 -21.95 -4.53
C ARG A 5 -16.70 -21.36 -5.45
N ILE A 6 -17.83 -20.99 -4.89
CA ILE A 6 -18.85 -20.19 -5.60
C ILE A 6 -18.62 -18.75 -5.16
N LYS A 7 -18.35 -17.87 -6.12
CA LYS A 7 -18.28 -16.42 -5.88
C LYS A 7 -19.58 -15.80 -6.36
N ILE A 8 -20.20 -15.00 -5.51
CA ILE A 8 -21.43 -14.29 -5.83
C ILE A 8 -21.07 -12.81 -5.87
N PHE A 9 -21.26 -12.19 -7.01
CA PHE A 9 -21.10 -10.76 -7.20
C PHE A 9 -22.46 -10.09 -7.20
N GLY A 10 -22.57 -8.96 -6.54
CA GLY A 10 -23.78 -8.18 -6.52
C GLY A 10 -23.47 -6.70 -6.43
N ARG A 11 -24.10 -5.90 -7.26
CA ARG A 11 -24.06 -4.45 -7.15
C ARG A 11 -24.96 -4.03 -5.98
N ILE A 12 -24.44 -3.19 -5.09
CA ILE A 12 -25.26 -2.54 -4.08
C ILE A 12 -26.00 -1.40 -4.79
N ASP A 13 -27.31 -1.49 -4.87
CA ASP A 13 -28.14 -0.39 -5.33
C ASP A 13 -28.27 0.63 -4.19
N LEU A 14 -27.52 1.71 -4.29
CA LEU A 14 -27.58 2.80 -3.32
C LEU A 14 -28.78 3.69 -3.69
N GLN A 15 -29.95 3.33 -3.20
CA GLN A 15 -31.10 4.23 -3.26
C GLN A 15 -30.94 5.30 -2.19
N ALA A 16 -30.35 6.43 -2.56
CA ALA A 16 -30.22 7.56 -1.67
C ALA A 16 -31.32 8.58 -1.96
N ASP A 17 -32.31 8.69 -1.07
CA ASP A 17 -33.31 9.77 -1.10
C ASP A 17 -32.72 11.10 -0.62
N ALA A 18 -31.42 11.15 -0.33
CA ALA A 18 -30.71 12.31 0.17
C ALA A 18 -29.51 12.66 -0.72
N PRO A 19 -29.09 13.94 -0.72
CA PRO A 19 -27.86 14.35 -1.40
C PRO A 19 -26.65 13.56 -0.87
N VAL A 20 -25.84 13.03 -1.78
CA VAL A 20 -24.62 12.27 -1.46
C VAL A 20 -23.41 13.09 -1.86
N LEU A 21 -22.47 13.24 -0.96
CA LEU A 21 -21.16 13.85 -1.20
C LEU A 21 -20.10 12.77 -0.99
N VAL A 22 -19.33 12.46 -2.05
CA VAL A 22 -18.18 11.55 -1.99
C VAL A 22 -16.91 12.39 -1.95
N LEU A 23 -16.06 12.16 -0.94
CA LEU A 23 -14.74 12.77 -0.81
C LEU A 23 -13.71 11.68 -0.96
N ASP A 24 -13.00 11.69 -2.08
CA ASP A 24 -11.97 10.70 -2.39
C ASP A 24 -10.74 11.39 -2.99
N ALA A 25 -9.55 10.95 -2.58
CA ALA A 25 -8.28 11.50 -3.05
C ALA A 25 -7.87 10.95 -4.42
N ASP A 26 -8.33 9.74 -4.77
CA ASP A 26 -7.95 8.98 -5.97
C ASP A 26 -9.17 8.52 -6.79
N ALA A 27 -10.27 9.26 -6.71
CA ALA A 27 -11.51 8.90 -7.37
C ALA A 27 -11.34 8.72 -8.90
N ASP A 28 -11.55 7.50 -9.38
CA ASP A 28 -11.61 7.21 -10.81
C ASP A 28 -12.99 7.59 -11.35
N PRO A 29 -13.08 8.47 -12.37
CA PRO A 29 -14.35 8.91 -12.92
C PRO A 29 -15.24 7.77 -13.47
N VAL A 30 -14.63 6.72 -14.02
CA VAL A 30 -15.34 5.56 -14.58
C VAL A 30 -15.96 4.74 -13.45
N ILE A 31 -15.22 4.53 -12.37
CA ILE A 31 -15.72 3.83 -11.18
C ILE A 31 -16.83 4.66 -10.50
N LEU A 32 -16.62 5.97 -10.38
CA LEU A 32 -17.64 6.86 -9.80
C LEU A 32 -18.93 6.88 -10.59
N ASP A 33 -18.85 6.95 -11.92
CA ASP A 33 -20.06 6.92 -12.76
C ASP A 33 -20.77 5.57 -12.71
N ALA A 34 -20.01 4.47 -12.55
CA ALA A 34 -20.60 3.14 -12.37
C ALA A 34 -21.37 3.01 -11.04
N VAL A 35 -20.93 3.68 -9.99
CA VAL A 35 -21.55 3.61 -8.65
C VAL A 35 -22.60 4.72 -8.46
N PHE A 36 -22.32 5.92 -8.96
CA PHE A 36 -23.16 7.12 -8.85
C PHE A 36 -23.38 7.75 -10.23
N PRO A 37 -24.23 7.17 -11.08
CA PRO A 37 -24.46 7.65 -12.43
C PRO A 37 -24.88 9.12 -12.48
N GLY A 38 -24.17 9.92 -13.27
CA GLY A 38 -24.45 11.35 -13.42
C GLY A 38 -23.95 12.23 -12.27
N ALA A 39 -23.10 11.71 -11.38
CA ALA A 39 -22.48 12.52 -10.34
C ALA A 39 -21.62 13.65 -10.94
N GLN A 40 -21.67 14.83 -10.34
CA GLN A 40 -20.77 15.92 -10.71
C GLN A 40 -19.44 15.72 -9.99
N ILE A 41 -18.35 15.70 -10.78
CA ILE A 41 -16.99 15.49 -10.25
C ILE A 41 -16.26 16.82 -10.28
N GLU A 42 -15.84 17.28 -9.10
CA GLU A 42 -14.96 18.44 -8.95
C GLU A 42 -13.57 17.96 -8.52
N THR A 43 -12.56 18.28 -9.32
CA THR A 43 -11.17 17.93 -9.01
C THR A 43 -10.45 19.12 -8.39
N LEU A 44 -9.96 18.94 -7.15
CA LEU A 44 -9.10 19.92 -6.49
C LEU A 44 -7.64 19.58 -6.75
N SER A 45 -6.94 20.44 -7.49
CA SER A 45 -5.50 20.29 -7.70
C SER A 45 -4.74 20.84 -6.49
N LEU A 46 -4.17 19.94 -5.69
CA LEU A 46 -3.31 20.30 -4.57
C LEU A 46 -1.85 20.08 -4.95
N ARG A 47 -1.00 21.06 -4.67
CA ARG A 47 0.44 20.85 -4.74
C ARG A 47 0.92 20.24 -3.43
N PRO A 48 1.47 19.01 -3.45
CA PRO A 48 2.02 18.42 -2.24
C PRO A 48 3.19 19.27 -1.75
N ASN A 49 3.22 19.60 -0.47
CA ASN A 49 4.37 20.22 0.18
C ASN A 49 5.39 19.14 0.53
N ALA A 50 5.85 18.42 -0.49
CA ALA A 50 6.79 17.31 -0.34
C ALA A 50 7.78 17.28 -1.50
N HIS A 51 9.03 16.92 -1.19
CA HIS A 51 10.03 16.57 -2.19
C HIS A 51 10.01 15.05 -2.34
N VAL A 52 9.63 14.57 -3.52
CA VAL A 52 9.55 13.14 -3.83
C VAL A 52 10.81 12.70 -4.54
N ILE A 53 11.45 11.66 -4.03
CA ILE A 53 12.60 10.98 -4.64
C ILE A 53 12.16 9.55 -4.97
N GLN A 54 12.20 9.18 -6.23
CA GLN A 54 11.87 7.84 -6.69
C GLN A 54 13.13 7.12 -7.16
N VAL A 55 13.32 5.88 -6.70
CA VAL A 55 14.37 4.98 -7.17
C VAL A 55 13.80 4.15 -8.32
N GLU A 56 14.32 4.36 -9.53
CA GLU A 56 13.77 3.74 -10.76
C GLU A 56 14.66 2.62 -11.33
N ASP A 57 15.93 2.57 -10.90
CA ASP A 57 16.94 1.67 -11.45
C ASP A 57 16.91 0.24 -10.87
N ARG A 58 15.99 -0.03 -9.95
CA ARG A 58 15.91 -1.32 -9.27
C ARG A 58 14.46 -1.79 -9.10
N ARG A 59 14.26 -3.07 -9.41
CA ARG A 59 13.00 -3.73 -9.11
C ARG A 59 12.96 -4.13 -7.64
N MET A 60 11.99 -3.58 -6.90
CA MET A 60 11.76 -3.87 -5.48
C MET A 60 10.51 -4.74 -5.31
N SER A 61 10.50 -5.90 -5.98
CA SER A 61 9.41 -6.85 -5.83
C SER A 61 9.38 -7.42 -4.41
N HIS A 62 8.22 -7.86 -3.99
CA HIS A 62 8.02 -8.52 -2.69
C HIS A 62 8.99 -9.71 -2.51
N GLY A 63 9.15 -10.53 -3.55
CA GLY A 63 10.08 -11.66 -3.54
C GLY A 63 11.54 -11.23 -3.37
N THR A 64 11.97 -10.17 -4.07
CA THR A 64 13.32 -9.62 -3.93
C THR A 64 13.58 -9.13 -2.50
N LEU A 65 12.63 -8.40 -1.92
CA LEU A 65 12.75 -7.87 -0.56
C LEU A 65 12.77 -8.97 0.50
N LEU A 66 12.04 -10.06 0.31
CA LEU A 66 12.07 -11.18 1.25
C LEU A 66 13.30 -12.09 1.08
N GLY A 67 13.76 -12.29 -0.15
CA GLY A 67 14.81 -13.27 -0.48
C GLY A 67 16.24 -12.72 -0.50
N ASN A 68 16.45 -11.40 -0.46
CA ASN A 68 17.75 -10.79 -0.62
C ASN A 68 18.15 -9.89 0.57
N ASP A 69 19.05 -10.39 1.42
CA ASP A 69 19.51 -9.71 2.62
C ASP A 69 20.25 -8.40 2.26
N MET A 70 21.11 -8.41 1.24
CA MET A 70 21.86 -7.22 0.81
C MET A 70 20.92 -6.07 0.41
N THR A 71 19.80 -6.41 -0.24
CA THR A 71 18.78 -5.41 -0.60
C THR A 71 18.13 -4.84 0.66
N ARG A 72 17.80 -5.66 1.64
CA ARG A 72 17.23 -5.19 2.91
C ARG A 72 18.22 -4.33 3.70
N ASP A 73 19.49 -4.75 3.77
CA ASP A 73 20.55 -3.97 4.42
C ASP A 73 20.73 -2.58 3.77
N ALA A 74 20.67 -2.51 2.44
CA ALA A 74 20.72 -1.24 1.73
C ALA A 74 19.55 -0.34 2.12
N TRP A 75 18.33 -0.86 2.23
CA TRP A 75 17.18 -0.10 2.70
C TRP A 75 17.31 0.32 4.16
N VAL A 76 17.83 -0.54 5.03
CA VAL A 76 18.14 -0.18 6.43
C VAL A 76 19.12 0.98 6.49
N ALA A 77 20.14 1.00 5.62
CA ALA A 77 21.08 2.12 5.52
C ALA A 77 20.38 3.43 5.10
N VAL A 78 19.49 3.37 4.11
CA VAL A 78 18.68 4.53 3.67
C VAL A 78 17.80 5.03 4.83
N ILE A 79 17.09 4.14 5.51
CA ILE A 79 16.21 4.50 6.63
C ILE A 79 17.02 5.19 7.74
N ARG A 80 18.17 4.64 8.10
CA ARG A 80 19.06 5.23 9.13
C ARG A 80 19.57 6.60 8.71
N ALA A 81 19.91 6.79 7.44
CA ALA A 81 20.33 8.08 6.92
C ALA A 81 19.20 9.13 7.00
N GLU A 82 17.97 8.76 6.66
CA GLU A 82 16.81 9.65 6.79
C GLU A 82 16.50 9.99 8.26
N VAL A 83 16.60 9.02 9.17
CA VAL A 83 16.44 9.26 10.61
C VAL A 83 17.51 10.22 11.14
N LEU A 84 18.74 10.10 10.69
CA LEU A 84 19.82 11.05 11.08
C LEU A 84 19.56 12.44 10.51
N ARG A 85 19.09 12.53 9.26
CA ARG A 85 18.71 13.80 8.63
C ARG A 85 17.56 14.49 9.34
N ASP A 86 16.51 13.73 9.70
CA ASP A 86 15.38 14.23 10.47
C ASP A 86 15.80 14.79 11.82
N ARG A 87 16.66 14.06 12.58
CA ARG A 87 17.17 14.51 13.88
C ARG A 87 18.00 15.79 13.79
N ALA A 88 18.72 15.98 12.70
CA ALA A 88 19.49 17.19 12.44
C ALA A 88 18.64 18.37 11.97
N GLY A 89 17.42 18.13 11.54
CA GLY A 89 16.48 19.11 10.95
C GLY A 89 15.19 19.26 11.74
N ALA A 90 14.09 18.87 11.15
CA ALA A 90 12.74 19.11 11.68
C ALA A 90 12.39 18.28 12.94
N GLY A 91 12.99 17.10 13.10
CA GLY A 91 12.74 16.22 14.26
C GLY A 91 11.33 15.64 14.36
N GLY A 92 10.58 15.65 13.25
CA GLY A 92 9.20 15.16 13.20
C GLY A 92 9.08 13.63 13.21
N GLY A 93 10.16 12.94 12.90
CA GLY A 93 10.26 11.50 12.76
C GLY A 93 10.19 11.02 11.31
N VAL A 94 10.61 9.77 11.10
CA VAL A 94 10.57 9.09 9.81
C VAL A 94 9.54 7.96 9.88
N LEU A 95 8.65 7.90 8.89
CA LEU A 95 7.72 6.80 8.70
C LEU A 95 8.25 5.88 7.60
N VAL A 96 8.22 4.58 7.82
CA VAL A 96 8.51 3.57 6.78
C VAL A 96 7.26 2.77 6.48
N GLY A 97 6.88 2.74 5.21
CA GLY A 97 5.78 1.95 4.68
C GLY A 97 6.27 0.84 3.77
N ALA A 98 5.80 -0.39 3.99
CA ALA A 98 6.08 -1.54 3.16
C ALA A 98 4.96 -2.58 3.27
N THR A 99 5.08 -3.74 2.60
CA THR A 99 4.18 -4.85 2.89
C THR A 99 4.45 -5.42 4.28
N ARG A 100 3.39 -5.92 4.94
CA ARG A 100 3.50 -6.44 6.31
C ARG A 100 4.58 -7.51 6.46
N LYS A 101 4.71 -8.42 5.48
CA LYS A 101 5.72 -9.49 5.51
C LYS A 101 7.16 -8.95 5.41
N VAL A 102 7.37 -7.93 4.60
CA VAL A 102 8.69 -7.27 4.48
C VAL A 102 9.08 -6.60 5.79
N ILE A 103 8.15 -5.90 6.43
CA ILE A 103 8.40 -5.27 7.74
C ILE A 103 8.72 -6.35 8.78
N GLN A 104 7.92 -7.41 8.87
CA GLN A 104 8.18 -8.51 9.79
C GLN A 104 9.58 -9.09 9.58
N ARG A 105 9.98 -9.32 8.34
CA ARG A 105 11.31 -9.82 8.00
C ARG A 105 12.43 -8.88 8.47
N LEU A 106 12.27 -7.56 8.29
CA LEU A 106 13.25 -6.57 8.77
C LEU A 106 13.37 -6.56 10.30
N PHE A 107 12.27 -6.80 11.02
CA PHE A 107 12.31 -6.96 12.47
C PHE A 107 13.02 -8.25 12.89
N GLU A 108 12.77 -9.36 12.19
CA GLU A 108 13.45 -10.64 12.43
C GLU A 108 14.95 -10.54 12.16
N ASP A 109 15.36 -9.89 11.06
CA ASP A 109 16.77 -9.61 10.75
C ASP A 109 17.46 -8.74 11.82
N ALA A 110 16.69 -7.91 12.53
CA ALA A 110 17.16 -7.11 13.65
C ALA A 110 17.11 -7.86 15.01
N GLY A 111 16.75 -9.13 15.02
CA GLY A 111 16.78 -10.00 16.20
C GLY A 111 15.45 -10.09 16.97
N HIS A 112 14.33 -9.59 16.42
CA HIS A 112 13.02 -9.83 17.03
C HIS A 112 12.56 -11.26 16.72
N ASP A 113 12.16 -11.99 17.76
CA ASP A 113 11.57 -13.33 17.62
C ASP A 113 10.04 -13.23 17.73
N PHE A 114 9.36 -13.66 16.68
CA PHE A 114 7.90 -13.71 16.60
C PHE A 114 7.33 -15.13 16.71
N ALA A 115 8.18 -16.13 16.99
CA ALA A 115 7.74 -17.52 17.13
C ALA A 115 6.68 -17.65 18.24
N GLY A 116 5.57 -18.30 17.94
CA GLY A 116 4.49 -18.52 18.91
C GLY A 116 3.61 -17.30 19.20
N MET A 117 3.92 -16.13 18.64
CA MET A 117 3.10 -14.92 18.82
C MET A 117 1.87 -14.94 17.92
N SER A 118 0.76 -14.41 18.43
CA SER A 118 -0.43 -14.17 17.60
C SER A 118 -0.18 -13.05 16.59
N ASN A 119 -0.92 -13.04 15.47
CA ASN A 119 -0.84 -11.98 14.47
C ASN A 119 -1.09 -10.57 15.05
N ALA A 120 -1.95 -10.47 16.07
CA ALA A 120 -2.22 -9.20 16.75
C ALA A 120 -1.01 -8.74 17.56
N ALA A 121 -0.37 -9.64 18.31
CA ALA A 121 0.81 -9.33 19.10
C ALA A 121 2.01 -8.93 18.21
N VAL A 122 2.24 -9.64 17.09
CA VAL A 122 3.27 -9.27 16.11
C VAL A 122 3.00 -7.87 15.54
N SER A 123 1.74 -7.57 15.20
CA SER A 123 1.35 -6.25 14.70
C SER A 123 1.59 -5.15 15.73
N ASP A 124 1.26 -5.41 17.00
CA ASP A 124 1.48 -4.45 18.09
C ASP A 124 2.96 -4.13 18.27
N VAL A 125 3.82 -5.14 18.28
CA VAL A 125 5.28 -4.94 18.34
C VAL A 125 5.77 -4.09 17.17
N MET A 126 5.39 -4.43 15.94
CA MET A 126 5.85 -3.70 14.74
C MET A 126 5.38 -2.24 14.72
N LEU A 127 4.16 -1.95 15.18
CA LEU A 127 3.60 -0.60 15.16
C LEU A 127 4.14 0.30 16.29
N ASN A 128 4.52 -0.29 17.41
CA ASN A 128 4.92 0.46 18.61
C ASN A 128 6.44 0.49 18.82
N THR A 129 7.20 -0.32 18.08
CA THR A 129 8.67 -0.32 18.16
C THR A 129 9.27 0.58 17.08
N ARG A 130 10.16 1.47 17.48
CA ARG A 130 10.96 2.30 16.54
C ARG A 130 12.20 1.54 16.09
N LEU A 131 12.03 0.55 15.22
CA LEU A 131 13.16 -0.16 14.65
C LEU A 131 13.99 0.81 13.78
N HIS A 132 15.33 0.83 13.98
CA HIS A 132 16.27 1.75 13.35
C HIS A 132 15.95 3.25 13.57
N GLY A 133 15.12 3.56 14.57
CA GLY A 133 14.69 4.93 14.89
C GLY A 133 13.47 5.42 14.11
N ALA A 134 12.93 4.64 13.21
CA ALA A 134 11.76 4.98 12.39
C ALA A 134 10.45 4.40 12.95
N HIS A 135 9.34 5.01 12.59
CA HIS A 135 8.00 4.43 12.73
C HIS A 135 7.73 3.49 11.56
N TRP A 136 6.90 2.47 11.78
CA TRP A 136 6.58 1.46 10.79
C TRP A 136 5.09 1.32 10.59
N THR A 137 4.68 1.17 9.34
CA THR A 137 3.30 0.85 8.95
C THR A 137 3.32 0.02 7.67
N TRP A 138 2.24 -0.67 7.38
CA TRP A 138 2.11 -1.41 6.12
C TRP A 138 0.96 -0.90 5.29
N PHE A 139 1.00 -1.20 4.00
CA PHE A 139 -0.04 -0.86 3.05
C PHE A 139 -1.41 -1.35 3.54
N GLY A 140 -2.46 -0.57 3.30
CA GLY A 140 -3.81 -0.81 3.80
C GLY A 140 -4.03 -0.48 5.28
N ARG A 141 -2.97 -0.40 6.13
CA ARG A 141 -3.10 -0.07 7.55
C ARG A 141 -3.05 1.43 7.84
N SER A 142 -2.41 2.19 6.96
CA SER A 142 -2.22 3.64 7.12
C SER A 142 -3.46 4.47 6.78
N LEU A 143 -4.49 3.88 6.19
CA LEU A 143 -5.71 4.59 5.84
C LEU A 143 -6.42 5.11 7.09
N GLY A 144 -6.69 6.42 7.13
CA GLY A 144 -7.35 7.10 8.26
C GLY A 144 -6.48 7.26 9.51
N GLU A 145 -5.18 6.94 9.46
CA GLU A 145 -4.27 7.00 10.60
C GLU A 145 -3.60 8.38 10.71
N ASN A 146 -3.89 9.12 11.75
CA ASN A 146 -3.35 10.47 11.97
C ASN A 146 -2.09 10.51 12.86
N ARG A 147 -1.67 9.39 13.44
CA ARG A 147 -0.53 9.35 14.38
C ARG A 147 0.80 9.74 13.74
N TYR A 148 0.92 9.62 12.42
CA TYR A 148 2.15 9.91 11.67
C TYR A 148 2.17 11.29 11.02
N ARG A 149 1.18 12.14 11.29
CA ARG A 149 1.04 13.47 10.67
C ARG A 149 2.22 14.42 10.92
N THR A 150 3.00 14.14 11.96
CA THR A 150 4.18 14.95 12.33
C THR A 150 5.46 14.44 11.70
N CYS A 151 5.45 13.27 11.04
CA CYS A 151 6.64 12.76 10.39
C CYS A 151 7.10 13.72 9.28
N SER A 152 8.39 14.02 9.29
CA SER A 152 9.04 14.92 8.31
C SER A 152 9.44 14.20 7.03
N ALA A 153 9.55 12.87 7.09
CA ALA A 153 9.90 12.04 5.95
C ALA A 153 9.11 10.73 5.94
N VAL A 154 8.83 10.25 4.73
CA VAL A 154 8.20 8.94 4.49
C VAL A 154 9.08 8.16 3.53
N VAL A 155 9.43 6.94 3.89
CA VAL A 155 10.15 5.98 3.04
C VAL A 155 9.18 4.88 2.65
N VAL A 156 8.88 4.75 1.37
CA VAL A 156 8.00 3.69 0.84
C VAL A 156 8.86 2.63 0.17
N ILE A 157 8.75 1.38 0.63
CA ILE A 157 9.54 0.26 0.13
C ILE A 157 8.62 -0.75 -0.55
N GLY A 158 8.79 -0.89 -1.87
CA GLY A 158 7.92 -1.70 -2.71
C GLY A 158 6.60 -1.00 -3.00
N ARG A 159 5.64 -1.76 -3.45
CA ARG A 159 4.28 -1.31 -3.74
C ARG A 159 3.26 -2.35 -3.28
N GLU A 160 2.05 -1.91 -3.03
CA GLU A 160 0.92 -2.81 -2.88
C GLU A 160 0.45 -3.22 -4.28
N GLU A 161 0.32 -4.51 -4.50
CA GLU A 161 -0.27 -5.08 -5.71
C GLU A 161 -1.45 -5.94 -5.27
N LEU A 162 -2.62 -5.60 -5.77
CA LEU A 162 -3.77 -6.48 -5.62
C LEU A 162 -3.54 -7.73 -6.48
N PRO A 163 -3.88 -8.92 -5.98
CA PRO A 163 -3.93 -10.11 -6.83
C PRO A 163 -4.84 -9.84 -8.03
N LEU A 164 -4.42 -10.24 -9.23
CA LEU A 164 -5.19 -10.03 -10.45
C LEU A 164 -6.63 -10.53 -10.32
N GLU A 165 -6.80 -11.69 -9.69
CA GLU A 165 -8.11 -12.27 -9.42
C GLU A 165 -9.01 -11.34 -8.59
N ALA A 166 -8.45 -10.60 -7.64
CA ALA A 166 -9.21 -9.63 -6.85
C ALA A 166 -9.63 -8.42 -7.70
N VAL A 167 -8.75 -7.93 -8.57
CA VAL A 167 -9.08 -6.83 -9.50
C VAL A 167 -10.17 -7.25 -10.48
N GLU A 168 -10.09 -8.48 -11.02
CA GLU A 168 -11.12 -9.02 -11.90
C GLU A 168 -12.47 -9.20 -11.18
N ASP A 169 -12.44 -9.67 -9.94
CA ASP A 169 -13.63 -9.84 -9.13
C ASP A 169 -14.32 -8.50 -8.84
N ASP A 170 -13.55 -7.48 -8.48
CA ASP A 170 -14.04 -6.12 -8.26
C ASP A 170 -14.60 -5.50 -9.56
N ALA A 171 -13.90 -5.70 -10.68
CA ALA A 171 -14.37 -5.24 -11.98
C ALA A 171 -15.69 -5.91 -12.37
N ARG A 172 -15.85 -7.21 -12.18
CA ARG A 172 -17.11 -7.92 -12.42
C ARG A 172 -18.24 -7.43 -11.50
N ALA A 173 -17.91 -7.12 -10.25
CA ALA A 173 -18.90 -6.58 -9.32
C ALA A 173 -19.42 -5.19 -9.74
N LEU A 174 -18.55 -4.35 -10.29
CA LEU A 174 -18.86 -2.98 -10.71
C LEU A 174 -19.53 -2.91 -12.08
N PHE A 175 -18.99 -3.65 -13.06
CA PHE A 175 -19.36 -3.53 -14.46
C PHE A 175 -20.20 -4.71 -15.01
N GLY A 176 -20.38 -5.77 -14.18
CA GLY A 176 -21.11 -6.98 -14.60
C GLY A 176 -20.34 -7.79 -15.64
N ASP A 177 -21.09 -8.64 -16.37
CA ASP A 177 -20.55 -9.47 -17.45
C ASP A 177 -20.42 -8.70 -18.79
N THR A 178 -20.32 -7.39 -18.75
CA THR A 178 -20.03 -6.63 -19.97
C THR A 178 -18.65 -7.09 -20.46
N PRO A 179 -18.52 -7.61 -21.70
CA PRO A 179 -17.25 -8.05 -22.22
C PRO A 179 -16.31 -6.85 -22.23
N GLY A 180 -15.41 -6.79 -21.24
CA GLY A 180 -14.26 -5.91 -21.29
C GLY A 180 -13.28 -6.44 -22.34
N GLU A 181 -12.33 -5.64 -22.72
CA GLU A 181 -11.17 -6.14 -23.46
C GLU A 181 -10.46 -7.18 -22.58
N ASP A 182 -10.19 -8.35 -23.13
CA ASP A 182 -9.41 -9.36 -22.46
C ASP A 182 -8.08 -8.74 -22.02
N LEU A 183 -7.74 -8.89 -20.74
CA LEU A 183 -6.45 -8.41 -20.22
C LEU A 183 -5.33 -9.16 -20.94
N THR A 184 -4.72 -8.51 -21.93
CA THR A 184 -3.56 -9.04 -22.64
C THR A 184 -2.32 -8.81 -21.77
N PHE A 185 -1.80 -9.89 -21.19
CA PHE A 185 -0.50 -9.83 -20.51
C PHE A 185 0.60 -9.66 -21.54
N VAL A 186 1.21 -8.49 -21.58
CA VAL A 186 2.47 -8.30 -22.29
C VAL A 186 3.58 -8.79 -21.35
N THR A 187 4.04 -10.02 -21.55
CA THR A 187 5.32 -10.46 -20.99
C THR A 187 6.41 -9.65 -21.69
N SER A 188 6.91 -8.61 -21.04
CA SER A 188 8.17 -8.01 -21.47
C SER A 188 9.26 -9.00 -21.15
N ASP A 189 9.80 -9.65 -22.17
CA ASP A 189 11.07 -10.37 -22.05
C ASP A 189 12.11 -9.34 -21.62
N ALA A 190 12.49 -9.39 -20.35
CA ALA A 190 13.61 -8.62 -19.86
C ALA A 190 14.85 -9.21 -20.54
N GLN A 191 15.38 -8.52 -21.54
CA GLN A 191 16.72 -8.80 -22.02
C GLN A 191 17.69 -8.50 -20.87
N ASP A 192 18.43 -9.54 -20.50
CA ASP A 192 19.57 -9.49 -19.57
C ASP A 192 20.67 -8.50 -20.04
#